data_7e175cc154c56a95392eff22261326c6
#
_entry.id   7e175cc154c56a95392eff22261326c6
#
_cell.length_a   1.000
_cell.length_b   1.000
_cell.length_c   1.000
_cell.angle_alpha   90.00
_cell.angle_beta   90.00
_cell.angle_gamma   90.00
#
_symmetry.space_group_name_H-M   'P 1'
#
loop_
_entity.id
_entity.type
_entity.pdbx_description
1 polymer ?
#
loop_
_entity_poly.entity_id
_entity_poly.type
_entity_poly.pdbx_seq_one_letter_code
_entity_poly.pdbx_strand_id
1 'polypeptide(L)'
;MDWSQIAVVFIGVVHVGFMLGELYPWEKPQIMEMVLKKWDPHLELSEDEHHFAAMVVHNAGIYNGIVAVGLFAAAWLGQPAHAAQVALLAGGIVAGLFGYATLTKATIVQAVLGAIALGVVVITP
;
A
#
# COMPACT_ATOMS: atom_id res chain seq x y z
N MET A 1 8.63 16.08 -16.48
CA MET A 1 8.60 14.73 -15.88
C MET A 1 8.86 13.73 -16.97
N ASP A 2 9.82 12.87 -16.79
CA ASP A 2 10.06 11.69 -17.65
C ASP A 2 9.14 10.51 -17.26
N TRP A 3 9.23 9.42 -17.99
CA TRP A 3 8.37 8.27 -17.78
C TRP A 3 8.61 7.58 -16.42
N SER A 4 9.87 7.60 -15.92
CA SER A 4 10.20 7.05 -14.61
C SER A 4 9.52 7.85 -13.50
N GLN A 5 9.60 9.17 -13.53
CA GLN A 5 8.95 10.06 -12.58
C GLN A 5 7.42 9.89 -12.60
N ILE A 6 6.82 9.78 -13.80
CA ILE A 6 5.37 9.55 -13.94
C ILE A 6 4.97 8.23 -13.29
N ALA A 7 5.73 7.15 -13.55
CA ALA A 7 5.45 5.83 -12.96
C ALA A 7 5.56 5.87 -11.44
N VAL A 8 6.59 6.52 -10.89
CA VAL A 8 6.79 6.65 -9.44
C VAL A 8 5.66 7.46 -8.79
N VAL A 9 5.26 8.60 -9.40
CA VAL A 9 4.13 9.41 -8.92
C VAL A 9 2.83 8.60 -8.93
N PHE A 10 2.58 7.83 -9.99
CA PHE A 10 1.39 6.99 -10.07
C PHE A 10 1.33 5.98 -8.90
N ILE A 11 2.44 5.33 -8.58
CA ILE A 11 2.48 4.41 -7.42
C ILE A 11 2.31 5.19 -6.10
N GLY A 12 2.84 6.40 -5.98
CA GLY A 12 2.58 7.28 -4.84
C GLY A 12 1.08 7.53 -4.65
N VAL A 13 0.34 7.81 -5.72
CA VAL A 13 -1.13 7.97 -5.68
C VAL A 13 -1.83 6.68 -5.26
N VAL A 14 -1.37 5.52 -5.74
CA VAL A 14 -1.90 4.21 -5.32
C VAL A 14 -1.72 4.00 -3.80
N HIS A 15 -0.56 4.34 -3.24
CA HIS A 15 -0.31 4.26 -1.80
C HIS A 15 -1.19 5.25 -0.99
N VAL A 16 -1.48 6.45 -1.52
CA VAL A 16 -2.49 7.33 -0.92
C VAL A 16 -3.86 6.67 -0.89
N GLY A 17 -4.24 5.98 -1.96
CA GLY A 17 -5.48 5.20 -2.01
C GLY A 17 -5.54 4.12 -0.93
N PHE A 18 -4.47 3.36 -0.72
CA PHE A 18 -4.37 2.38 0.37
C PHE A 18 -4.45 3.06 1.73
N MET A 19 -3.71 4.16 1.95
CA MET A 19 -3.79 4.94 3.19
C MET A 19 -5.24 5.33 3.52
N LEU A 20 -5.95 5.90 2.57
CA LEU A 20 -7.34 6.31 2.77
C LEU A 20 -8.27 5.12 3.03
N GLY A 21 -8.05 4.01 2.30
CA GLY A 21 -8.79 2.76 2.48
C GLY A 21 -8.55 2.08 3.83
N GLU A 22 -7.39 2.32 4.45
CA GLU A 22 -7.04 1.76 5.75
C GLU A 22 -7.40 2.70 6.92
N LEU A 23 -7.50 4.01 6.69
CA LEU A 23 -7.85 4.96 7.74
C LEU A 23 -9.35 5.12 7.98
N TYR A 24 -10.16 5.15 6.91
CA TYR A 24 -11.57 5.52 7.06
C TYR A 24 -12.56 4.36 7.17
N PRO A 25 -12.51 3.31 6.32
CA PRO A 25 -13.54 2.25 6.35
C PRO A 25 -13.47 1.34 7.58
N TRP A 26 -12.27 1.12 8.14
CA TRP A 26 -12.06 0.14 9.19
C TRP A 26 -12.62 0.51 10.56
N GLU A 27 -13.03 1.75 10.74
CA GLU A 27 -13.82 2.14 11.90
C GLU A 27 -15.25 1.58 11.88
N LYS A 28 -15.71 1.09 10.72
CA LYS A 28 -17.04 0.50 10.56
C LYS A 28 -16.98 -1.00 10.82
N PRO A 29 -17.65 -1.51 11.88
CA PRO A 29 -17.65 -2.95 12.21
C PRO A 29 -18.02 -3.82 11.02
N GLN A 30 -18.99 -3.39 10.22
CA GLN A 30 -19.49 -4.15 9.08
C GLN A 30 -18.42 -4.40 8.00
N ILE A 31 -17.49 -3.45 7.81
CA ILE A 31 -16.41 -3.58 6.83
C ILE A 31 -15.35 -4.54 7.35
N MET A 32 -14.97 -4.40 8.61
CA MET A 32 -14.01 -5.29 9.24
C MET A 32 -14.53 -6.74 9.25
N GLU A 33 -15.76 -6.95 9.70
CA GLU A 33 -16.38 -8.28 9.68
C GLU A 33 -16.43 -8.86 8.27
N MET A 34 -16.82 -8.09 7.27
CA MET A 34 -16.87 -8.54 5.88
C MET A 34 -15.50 -9.04 5.39
N VAL A 35 -14.40 -8.41 5.79
CA VAL A 35 -13.05 -8.82 5.42
C VAL A 35 -12.59 -10.03 6.21
N LEU A 36 -12.79 -10.05 7.52
CA LEU A 36 -12.30 -11.08 8.41
C LEU A 36 -13.11 -12.38 8.30
N LYS A 37 -14.42 -12.32 8.07
CA LYS A 37 -15.29 -13.50 7.83
C LYS A 37 -14.93 -14.29 6.55
N LYS A 38 -14.09 -13.75 5.69
CA LYS A 38 -13.49 -14.53 4.59
C LYS A 38 -12.49 -15.57 5.08
N TRP A 39 -11.90 -15.36 6.24
CA TRP A 39 -10.92 -16.25 6.86
C TRP A 39 -11.57 -17.17 7.90
N ASP A 40 -12.47 -16.61 8.68
CA ASP A 40 -13.29 -17.34 9.65
C ASP A 40 -14.75 -16.87 9.56
N PRO A 41 -15.64 -17.65 8.92
CA PRO A 41 -17.06 -17.31 8.79
C PRO A 41 -17.80 -17.18 10.12
N HIS A 42 -17.27 -17.75 11.19
CA HIS A 42 -17.85 -17.74 12.54
C HIS A 42 -17.23 -16.66 13.44
N LEU A 43 -16.33 -15.86 12.90
CA LEU A 43 -15.68 -14.81 13.68
C LEU A 43 -16.70 -13.77 14.17
N GLU A 44 -16.73 -13.60 15.47
CA GLU A 44 -17.43 -12.52 16.16
C GLU A 44 -16.39 -11.74 16.97
N LEU A 45 -16.27 -10.44 16.70
CA LEU A 45 -15.37 -9.56 17.44
C LEU A 45 -16.14 -8.83 18.53
N SER A 46 -15.60 -8.81 19.73
CA SER A 46 -16.01 -7.86 20.75
C SER A 46 -15.65 -6.42 20.33
N GLU A 47 -16.25 -5.44 20.99
CA GLU A 47 -15.97 -4.01 20.71
C GLU A 47 -14.49 -3.67 20.89
N ASP A 48 -13.85 -4.20 21.93
CA ASP A 48 -12.43 -3.99 22.21
C ASP A 48 -11.53 -4.62 21.12
N GLU A 49 -11.84 -5.83 20.67
CA GLU A 49 -11.09 -6.50 19.60
C GLU A 49 -11.26 -5.77 18.28
N HIS A 50 -12.47 -5.28 17.99
CA HIS A 50 -12.72 -4.44 16.82
C HIS A 50 -11.90 -3.17 16.87
N HIS A 51 -11.91 -2.45 17.99
CA HIS A 51 -11.13 -1.23 18.17
C HIS A 51 -9.63 -1.48 18.02
N PHE A 52 -9.12 -2.54 18.63
CA PHE A 52 -7.70 -2.92 18.51
C PHE A 52 -7.33 -3.26 17.06
N ALA A 53 -8.14 -4.04 16.36
CA ALA A 53 -7.90 -4.39 14.97
C ALA A 53 -7.92 -3.13 14.06
N ALA A 54 -8.84 -2.19 14.30
CA ALA A 54 -8.88 -0.92 13.58
C ALA A 54 -7.59 -0.11 13.79
N MET A 55 -7.08 -0.01 15.02
CA MET A 55 -5.81 0.68 15.31
C MET A 55 -4.62 0.06 14.54
N VAL A 56 -4.56 -1.28 14.45
CA VAL A 56 -3.49 -1.96 13.69
C VAL A 56 -3.57 -1.61 12.21
N VAL A 57 -4.77 -1.59 11.63
CA VAL A 57 -4.96 -1.25 10.21
C VAL A 57 -4.69 0.24 9.96
N HIS A 58 -5.10 1.13 10.87
CA HIS A 58 -4.77 2.55 10.78
C HIS A 58 -3.25 2.80 10.77
N ASN A 59 -2.51 2.04 11.58
CA ASN A 59 -1.04 2.13 11.57
C ASN A 59 -0.47 1.73 10.19
N ALA A 60 -1.00 0.69 9.56
CA ALA A 60 -0.63 0.33 8.19
C ALA A 60 -0.96 1.46 7.19
N GLY A 61 -2.11 2.12 7.36
CA GLY A 61 -2.50 3.28 6.56
C GLY A 61 -1.49 4.44 6.67
N ILE A 62 -1.03 4.75 7.88
CA ILE A 62 0.02 5.76 8.07
C ILE A 62 1.32 5.36 7.35
N TYR A 63 1.75 4.10 7.42
CA TYR A 63 2.93 3.63 6.68
C TYR A 63 2.75 3.77 5.17
N ASN A 64 1.59 3.46 4.61
CA ASN A 64 1.29 3.72 3.20
C ASN A 64 1.39 5.20 2.86
N GLY A 65 0.95 6.10 3.73
CA GLY A 65 1.12 7.55 3.58
C GLY A 65 2.59 7.98 3.55
N ILE A 66 3.41 7.46 4.45
CA ILE A 66 4.86 7.73 4.48
C ILE A 66 5.54 7.26 3.19
N VAL A 67 5.20 6.07 2.70
CA VAL A 67 5.72 5.55 1.42
C VAL A 67 5.30 6.44 0.26
N ALA A 68 4.06 6.91 0.23
CA ALA A 68 3.58 7.84 -0.80
C ALA A 68 4.39 9.14 -0.82
N VAL A 69 4.63 9.75 0.35
CA VAL A 69 5.47 10.95 0.48
C VAL A 69 6.89 10.68 -0.01
N GLY A 70 7.48 9.54 0.36
CA GLY A 70 8.80 9.13 -0.12
C GLY A 70 8.86 8.98 -1.65
N LEU A 71 7.85 8.36 -2.26
CA LEU A 71 7.74 8.21 -3.71
C LEU A 71 7.60 9.57 -4.41
N PHE A 72 6.75 10.47 -3.91
CA PHE A 72 6.62 11.82 -4.47
C PHE A 72 7.91 12.62 -4.37
N ALA A 73 8.60 12.56 -3.22
CA ALA A 73 9.90 13.21 -3.04
C ALA A 73 10.95 12.63 -3.99
N ALA A 74 11.03 11.31 -4.12
CA ALA A 74 11.96 10.64 -5.03
C ALA A 74 11.66 10.96 -6.50
N ALA A 75 10.39 11.05 -6.90
CA ALA A 75 10.00 11.48 -8.22
C ALA A 75 10.38 12.95 -8.49
N TRP A 76 10.17 13.83 -7.50
CA TRP A 76 10.55 15.25 -7.62
C TRP A 76 12.07 15.44 -7.80
N LEU A 77 12.87 14.68 -7.05
CA LEU A 77 14.33 14.73 -7.15
C LEU A 77 14.87 14.10 -8.45
N GLY A 78 14.12 13.20 -9.07
CA GLY A 78 14.50 12.55 -10.32
C GLY A 78 15.74 11.65 -10.18
N GLN A 79 16.66 11.74 -11.15
CA GLN A 79 17.87 10.90 -11.24
C GLN A 79 18.71 10.84 -9.94
N PRO A 80 18.95 11.92 -9.19
CA PRO A 80 19.66 11.84 -7.92
C PRO A 80 19.03 10.90 -6.90
N ALA A 81 17.72 10.62 -7.01
CA ALA A 81 16.97 9.75 -6.12
C ALA A 81 16.64 8.37 -6.73
N HIS A 82 17.26 7.99 -7.86
CA HIS A 82 16.96 6.74 -8.57
C HIS A 82 17.03 5.49 -7.64
N ALA A 83 18.06 5.39 -6.80
CA ALA A 83 18.18 4.29 -5.84
C ALA A 83 17.02 4.27 -4.83
N ALA A 84 16.53 5.44 -4.40
CA ALA A 84 15.37 5.54 -3.52
C ALA A 84 14.07 5.13 -4.24
N GLN A 85 13.90 5.51 -5.50
CA GLN A 85 12.76 5.07 -6.31
C GLN A 85 12.72 3.54 -6.42
N VAL A 86 13.85 2.92 -6.77
CA VAL A 86 13.99 1.45 -6.86
C VAL A 86 13.68 0.79 -5.51
N ALA A 87 14.25 1.29 -4.41
CA ALA A 87 14.05 0.71 -3.08
C ALA A 87 12.60 0.80 -2.61
N LEU A 88 11.95 1.96 -2.80
CA LEU A 88 10.55 2.17 -2.41
C LEU A 88 9.59 1.30 -3.23
N LEU A 89 9.80 1.20 -4.55
CA LEU A 89 8.99 0.34 -5.42
C LEU A 89 9.18 -1.14 -5.08
N ALA A 90 10.42 -1.59 -4.86
CA ALA A 90 10.69 -2.97 -4.44
C ALA A 90 10.06 -3.29 -3.08
N GLY A 91 10.13 -2.36 -2.12
CA GLY A 91 9.46 -2.50 -0.82
C GLY A 91 7.94 -2.61 -0.97
N GLY A 92 7.34 -1.79 -1.83
CA GLY A 92 5.91 -1.85 -2.15
C GLY A 92 5.49 -3.19 -2.77
N ILE A 93 6.32 -3.76 -3.67
CA ILE A 93 6.08 -5.09 -4.25
C ILE A 93 6.09 -6.16 -3.16
N VAL A 94 7.11 -6.17 -2.30
CA VAL A 94 7.21 -7.13 -1.20
C VAL A 94 6.01 -7.02 -0.24
N ALA A 95 5.63 -5.79 0.13
CA ALA A 95 4.47 -5.54 0.99
C ALA A 95 3.16 -6.03 0.33
N GLY A 96 2.98 -5.77 -0.97
CA GLY A 96 1.81 -6.24 -1.72
C GLY A 96 1.72 -7.75 -1.82
N LEU A 97 2.83 -8.46 -2.06
CA LEU A 97 2.90 -9.92 -2.07
C LEU A 97 2.64 -10.52 -0.69
N PHE A 98 3.22 -9.94 0.36
CA PHE A 98 2.99 -10.37 1.73
C PHE A 98 1.53 -10.18 2.13
N GLY A 99 0.95 -9.02 1.83
CA GLY A 99 -0.46 -8.75 2.07
C GLY A 99 -1.40 -9.69 1.29
N TYR A 100 -1.04 -10.06 0.06
CA TYR A 100 -1.78 -11.06 -0.72
C TYR A 100 -1.79 -12.43 -0.03
N ALA A 101 -0.67 -12.83 0.53
CA ALA A 101 -0.53 -14.12 1.21
C ALA A 101 -1.20 -14.14 2.60
N THR A 102 -1.26 -12.99 3.30
CA THR A 102 -1.62 -12.95 4.72
C THR A 102 -2.89 -12.17 5.04
N LEU A 103 -3.35 -11.27 4.17
CA LEU A 103 -4.45 -10.36 4.48
C LEU A 103 -5.58 -10.43 3.46
N THR A 104 -5.36 -9.99 2.23
CA THR A 104 -6.41 -9.94 1.20
C THR A 104 -5.84 -10.03 -0.21
N LYS A 105 -6.59 -10.70 -1.10
CA LYS A 105 -6.22 -10.82 -2.52
C LYS A 105 -6.12 -9.45 -3.24
N ALA A 106 -6.75 -8.41 -2.71
CA ALA A 106 -6.71 -7.08 -3.30
C ALA A 106 -5.30 -6.46 -3.29
N THR A 107 -4.44 -6.83 -2.33
CA THR A 107 -3.08 -6.30 -2.21
C THR A 107 -2.15 -6.75 -3.34
N ILE A 108 -2.53 -7.77 -4.14
CA ILE A 108 -1.77 -8.16 -5.33
C ILE A 108 -1.68 -7.00 -6.35
N VAL A 109 -2.67 -6.12 -6.38
CA VAL A 109 -2.69 -4.94 -7.25
C VAL A 109 -1.49 -4.04 -6.96
N GLN A 110 -1.16 -3.84 -5.68
CA GLN A 110 0.03 -3.07 -5.26
C GLN A 110 1.32 -3.71 -5.81
N ALA A 111 1.47 -5.03 -5.69
CA ALA A 111 2.65 -5.73 -6.19
C ALA A 111 2.78 -5.66 -7.71
N VAL A 112 1.69 -5.88 -8.44
CA VAL A 112 1.68 -5.85 -9.91
C VAL A 112 2.00 -4.44 -10.44
N LEU A 113 1.31 -3.42 -9.94
CA LEU A 113 1.56 -2.04 -10.35
C LEU A 113 2.97 -1.57 -9.97
N GLY A 114 3.44 -1.94 -8.77
CA GLY A 114 4.81 -1.68 -8.33
C GLY A 114 5.85 -2.31 -9.24
N ALA A 115 5.64 -3.57 -9.67
CA ALA A 115 6.56 -4.27 -10.58
C ALA A 115 6.60 -3.61 -11.97
N ILE A 116 5.46 -3.18 -12.50
CA ILE A 116 5.40 -2.44 -13.77
C ILE A 116 6.17 -1.12 -13.65
N ALA A 117 5.93 -0.34 -12.58
CA ALA A 117 6.61 0.92 -12.35
C ALA A 117 8.12 0.73 -12.15
N LEU A 118 8.53 -0.30 -11.41
CA LEU A 118 9.95 -0.65 -11.24
C LEU A 118 10.61 -0.98 -12.59
N GLY A 119 9.93 -1.75 -13.45
CA GLY A 119 10.39 -2.02 -14.80
C GLY A 119 10.62 -0.72 -15.59
N VAL A 120 9.68 0.22 -15.55
CA VAL A 120 9.83 1.53 -16.22
C VAL A 120 11.04 2.28 -15.65
N VAL A 121 11.19 2.38 -14.34
CA VAL A 121 12.30 3.09 -13.68
C VAL A 121 13.66 2.50 -14.05
N VAL A 122 13.76 1.18 -14.17
CA VAL A 122 15.03 0.51 -14.51
C VAL A 122 15.42 0.70 -15.97
N ILE A 123 14.45 0.71 -16.90
CA ILE A 123 14.74 0.83 -18.34
C ILE A 123 14.78 2.28 -18.84
N THR A 124 14.34 3.26 -18.04
CA THR A 124 14.36 4.70 -18.35
C THR A 124 15.12 5.48 -17.28
N PRO A 125 16.43 5.23 -17.13
CA PRO A 125 17.26 5.87 -16.10
C PRO A 125 17.47 7.36 -16.35
#